data_cde7e67628d964c8536e5e1b9b86c804
#
_entry.id   cde7e67628d964c8536e5e1b9b86c804
#
_cell.length_a   1.000
_cell.length_b   1.000
_cell.length_c   1.000
_cell.angle_alpha   90.00
_cell.angle_beta   90.00
_cell.angle_gamma   90.00
#
_symmetry.space_group_name_H-M   'P 1'
#
loop_
_entity.id
_entity.type
_entity.pdbx_description
1 polymer ?
#
loop_
_entity_poly.entity_id
_entity_poly.type
_entity_poly.pdbx_seq_one_letter_code
_entity_poly.pdbx_strand_id
1 'polypeptide(L)'
;ATPDNGLAAVIYGPCTTQAKVGENGTVVTLKEETNYPFEESIRFVLQASESVDFPLYLRIPSWCKSAKVLVNGNVVNADMESGKYIRLCRTWSEGDVVTLQLPMVLSVKRWETNQNSASVNYGPLTFSLLIEEEYRKVNSAETAIWDSKWQKDADVNAWPTYEIYPQSAWNYALKLDDKTLTQCLKVERKEWPSDDYPFTTQSVPLMIKAKGRKVPSWGIDKYGLCGVLPEEDAPKSEVCLLYTSD
;
A
#
# COMPACT_ATOMS: atom_id res chain seq x y z
N ALA A 1 -6.91 -14.50 16.93
CA ALA A 1 -6.47 -15.43 17.96
C ALA A 1 -5.63 -16.54 17.35
N THR A 2 -4.74 -17.11 18.12
CA THR A 2 -3.87 -18.23 17.73
C THR A 2 -4.23 -19.49 18.53
N PRO A 3 -3.87 -20.71 18.05
CA PRO A 3 -4.19 -21.97 18.75
C PRO A 3 -3.55 -22.09 20.15
N ASP A 4 -2.48 -21.35 20.43
CA ASP A 4 -1.78 -21.28 21.72
C ASP A 4 -2.26 -20.13 22.61
N ASN A 5 -3.52 -19.74 22.47
CA ASN A 5 -4.20 -18.69 23.26
C ASN A 5 -3.53 -17.31 23.17
N GLY A 6 -2.90 -17.02 22.03
CA GLY A 6 -2.26 -15.74 21.75
C GLY A 6 -3.01 -14.91 20.71
N LEU A 7 -2.31 -13.87 20.22
CA LEU A 7 -2.78 -12.97 19.17
C LEU A 7 -1.80 -12.90 18.02
N ALA A 8 -2.32 -12.71 16.81
CA ALA A 8 -1.48 -12.46 15.63
C ALA A 8 -1.94 -11.20 14.90
N ALA A 9 -1.01 -10.26 14.72
CA ALA A 9 -1.17 -9.12 13.84
C ALA A 9 -0.72 -9.54 12.43
N VAL A 10 -1.69 -9.72 11.54
CA VAL A 10 -1.51 -10.27 10.17
C VAL A 10 -1.53 -9.18 9.12
N ILE A 11 -2.42 -8.20 9.28
CA ILE A 11 -2.59 -7.03 8.43
C ILE A 11 -2.52 -5.82 9.35
N TYR A 12 -1.81 -4.77 8.91
CA TYR A 12 -1.60 -3.58 9.71
C TYR A 12 -2.52 -2.44 9.27
N GLY A 13 -3.15 -1.79 10.26
CA GLY A 13 -4.02 -0.65 10.08
C GLY A 13 -4.57 -0.18 11.42
N PRO A 14 -4.94 1.09 11.58
CA PRO A 14 -5.43 1.61 12.85
C PRO A 14 -6.68 0.86 13.30
N CYS A 15 -6.59 0.17 14.44
CA CYS A 15 -7.72 -0.59 14.98
C CYS A 15 -7.60 -0.80 16.49
N THR A 16 -8.69 -1.26 17.08
CA THR A 16 -8.73 -1.73 18.47
C THR A 16 -9.34 -3.11 18.50
N THR A 17 -8.60 -4.08 19.05
CA THR A 17 -9.02 -5.48 19.14
C THR A 17 -9.15 -5.88 20.59
N GLN A 18 -10.27 -6.46 20.97
CA GLN A 18 -10.46 -7.09 22.27
C GLN A 18 -10.50 -8.60 22.10
N ALA A 19 -9.75 -9.31 22.93
CA ALA A 19 -9.68 -10.77 22.86
C ALA A 19 -9.41 -11.40 24.22
N LYS A 20 -9.75 -12.69 24.35
CA LYS A 20 -9.34 -13.55 25.47
C LYS A 20 -8.03 -14.23 25.14
N VAL A 21 -7.05 -14.13 26.01
CA VAL A 21 -5.71 -14.68 25.81
C VAL A 21 -5.20 -15.41 27.06
N GLY A 22 -4.10 -16.13 26.89
CA GLY A 22 -3.49 -16.91 27.97
C GLY A 22 -4.32 -18.12 28.40
N GLU A 23 -3.82 -18.88 29.38
CA GLU A 23 -4.46 -20.11 29.83
C GLU A 23 -5.84 -19.85 30.47
N ASN A 24 -5.98 -18.73 31.18
CA ASN A 24 -7.19 -18.39 31.93
C ASN A 24 -8.21 -17.60 31.09
N GLY A 25 -7.90 -17.25 29.85
CA GLY A 25 -8.79 -16.46 28.98
C GLY A 25 -8.96 -15.02 29.48
N THR A 26 -7.90 -14.41 29.99
CA THR A 26 -7.88 -13.02 30.42
C THR A 26 -8.22 -12.10 29.25
N VAL A 27 -9.12 -11.16 29.45
CA VAL A 27 -9.53 -10.20 28.43
C VAL A 27 -8.47 -9.10 28.31
N VAL A 28 -7.94 -8.93 27.11
CA VAL A 28 -7.02 -7.85 26.77
C VAL A 28 -7.58 -7.01 25.63
N THR A 29 -7.21 -5.74 25.63
CA THR A 29 -7.45 -4.83 24.50
C THR A 29 -6.11 -4.44 23.90
N LEU A 30 -5.94 -4.67 22.62
CA LEU A 30 -4.76 -4.27 21.86
C LEU A 30 -5.16 -3.17 20.88
N LYS A 31 -4.63 -1.95 21.09
CA LYS A 31 -4.83 -0.82 20.21
C LYS A 31 -3.66 -0.72 19.25
N GLU A 32 -3.94 -0.77 17.96
CA GLU A 32 -2.97 -0.57 16.88
C GLU A 32 -3.05 0.86 16.37
N GLU A 33 -1.95 1.58 16.43
CA GLU A 33 -1.80 2.98 16.01
C GLU A 33 -0.76 3.04 14.90
N THR A 34 -1.17 3.45 13.70
CA THR A 34 -0.29 3.49 12.54
C THR A 34 -0.92 4.27 11.39
N ASN A 35 -0.08 4.83 10.53
CA ASN A 35 -0.43 5.35 9.20
C ASN A 35 0.06 4.39 8.09
N TYR A 36 0.29 3.13 8.42
CA TYR A 36 0.63 2.11 7.42
C TYR A 36 -0.52 1.98 6.40
N PRO A 37 -0.27 1.86 5.09
CA PRO A 37 0.99 1.54 4.43
C PRO A 37 1.86 2.74 4.04
N PHE A 38 1.55 3.95 4.46
CA PHE A 38 2.30 5.16 4.08
C PHE A 38 3.47 5.47 5.03
N GLU A 39 3.43 4.92 6.24
CA GLU A 39 4.50 5.05 7.24
C GLU A 39 5.04 3.68 7.67
N GLU A 40 6.24 3.70 8.24
CA GLU A 40 7.03 2.50 8.54
C GLU A 40 6.79 1.98 9.96
N SER A 41 6.12 2.74 10.82
CA SER A 41 5.94 2.43 12.23
C SER A 41 4.53 1.96 12.54
N ILE A 42 4.44 0.83 13.23
CA ILE A 42 3.19 0.28 13.76
C ILE A 42 3.36 0.15 15.28
N ARG A 43 2.50 0.82 16.03
CA ARG A 43 2.54 0.84 17.49
C ARG A 43 1.34 0.10 18.05
N PHE A 44 1.60 -0.86 18.93
CA PHE A 44 0.57 -1.60 19.66
C PHE A 44 0.63 -1.19 21.14
N VAL A 45 -0.51 -0.81 21.68
CA VAL A 45 -0.67 -0.50 23.11
C VAL A 45 -1.58 -1.54 23.72
N LEU A 46 -1.07 -2.23 24.74
CA LEU A 46 -1.84 -3.23 25.46
C LEU A 46 -2.56 -2.60 26.64
N GLN A 47 -3.82 -3.02 26.83
CA GLN A 47 -4.62 -2.77 28.03
C GLN A 47 -5.10 -4.10 28.58
N ALA A 48 -4.87 -4.33 29.87
CA ALA A 48 -5.25 -5.54 30.57
C ALA A 48 -5.54 -5.22 32.05
N SER A 49 -6.53 -5.86 32.63
CA SER A 49 -6.87 -5.67 34.05
C SER A 49 -5.87 -6.33 35.02
N GLU A 50 -5.07 -7.26 34.50
CA GLU A 50 -4.05 -8.00 35.23
C GLU A 50 -2.93 -8.42 34.27
N SER A 51 -1.78 -8.76 34.81
CA SER A 51 -0.68 -9.29 33.98
C SER A 51 -1.03 -10.68 33.47
N VAL A 52 -0.76 -10.94 32.19
CA VAL A 52 -1.11 -12.19 31.52
C VAL A 52 -0.02 -12.66 30.57
N ASP A 53 0.25 -13.96 30.61
CA ASP A 53 1.20 -14.61 29.69
C ASP A 53 0.48 -15.03 28.42
N PHE A 54 0.92 -14.50 27.26
CA PHE A 54 0.48 -14.97 25.98
C PHE A 54 1.50 -14.64 24.87
N PRO A 55 1.53 -15.42 23.80
CA PRO A 55 2.33 -15.10 22.64
C PRO A 55 1.64 -14.05 21.76
N LEU A 56 2.40 -13.00 21.39
CA LEU A 56 2.01 -12.04 20.35
C LEU A 56 2.84 -12.30 19.10
N TYR A 57 2.17 -12.56 17.98
CA TYR A 57 2.78 -12.77 16.69
C TYR A 57 2.65 -11.53 15.82
N LEU A 58 3.76 -11.06 15.26
CA LEU A 58 3.79 -9.94 14.31
C LEU A 58 4.30 -10.45 12.97
N ARG A 59 3.57 -10.21 11.90
CA ARG A 59 3.98 -10.60 10.56
C ARG A 59 5.06 -9.66 10.03
N ILE A 60 6.17 -10.20 9.56
CA ILE A 60 7.18 -9.46 8.82
C ILE A 60 6.89 -9.63 7.32
N PRO A 61 6.46 -8.58 6.61
CA PRO A 61 6.16 -8.69 5.18
C PRO A 61 7.38 -9.09 4.37
N SER A 62 7.19 -9.81 3.27
CA SER A 62 8.28 -10.30 2.41
C SER A 62 9.11 -9.19 1.77
N TRP A 63 8.54 -8.00 1.57
CA TRP A 63 9.24 -6.84 1.05
C TRP A 63 10.19 -6.20 2.06
N CYS A 64 9.94 -6.33 3.37
CA CYS A 64 10.76 -5.73 4.42
C CYS A 64 11.96 -6.63 4.77
N LYS A 65 13.19 -6.13 4.57
CA LYS A 65 14.44 -6.87 4.81
C LYS A 65 15.14 -6.53 6.13
N SER A 66 14.70 -5.46 6.79
CA SER A 66 15.38 -4.92 7.98
C SER A 66 14.38 -4.50 9.06
N ALA A 67 13.37 -5.36 9.29
CA ALA A 67 12.38 -5.13 10.34
C ALA A 67 13.05 -5.02 11.72
N LYS A 68 12.43 -4.21 12.59
CA LYS A 68 12.83 -4.11 14.01
C LYS A 68 11.60 -4.14 14.89
N VAL A 69 11.73 -4.79 16.04
CA VAL A 69 10.68 -4.78 17.07
C VAL A 69 11.26 -4.20 18.36
N LEU A 70 10.49 -3.33 18.97
CA LEU A 70 10.80 -2.79 20.28
C LEU A 70 9.65 -3.13 21.24
N VAL A 71 9.98 -3.46 22.47
CA VAL A 71 9.03 -3.62 23.57
C VAL A 71 9.39 -2.61 24.65
N ASN A 72 8.49 -1.70 24.96
CA ASN A 72 8.71 -0.60 25.91
C ASN A 72 9.99 0.21 25.61
N GLY A 73 10.24 0.47 24.31
CA GLY A 73 11.40 1.20 23.83
C GLY A 73 12.70 0.37 23.75
N ASN A 74 12.72 -0.87 24.23
CA ASN A 74 13.89 -1.75 24.18
C ASN A 74 13.84 -2.65 22.94
N VAL A 75 14.93 -2.68 22.18
CA VAL A 75 15.02 -3.51 20.97
C VAL A 75 14.95 -4.98 21.34
N VAL A 76 14.09 -5.72 20.69
CA VAL A 76 14.01 -7.18 20.79
C VAL A 76 15.10 -7.79 19.92
N ASN A 77 16.00 -8.52 20.57
CA ASN A 77 17.08 -9.22 19.86
C ASN A 77 16.60 -10.61 19.41
N ALA A 78 15.94 -10.65 18.25
CA ALA A 78 15.42 -11.88 17.66
C ALA A 78 15.63 -11.84 16.14
N ASP A 79 15.64 -13.00 15.52
CA ASP A 79 15.71 -13.11 14.07
C ASP A 79 14.37 -12.69 13.45
N MET A 80 14.43 -11.70 12.55
CA MET A 80 13.26 -11.10 11.91
C MET A 80 13.26 -11.43 10.42
N GLU A 81 12.95 -12.66 10.12
CA GLU A 81 12.97 -13.16 8.76
C GLU A 81 11.77 -12.63 7.94
N SER A 82 12.07 -12.07 6.77
CA SER A 82 11.07 -11.59 5.80
C SER A 82 10.11 -12.69 5.39
N GLY A 83 8.81 -12.38 5.36
CA GLY A 83 7.76 -13.33 4.97
C GLY A 83 7.31 -14.26 6.11
N LYS A 84 7.87 -14.12 7.31
CA LYS A 84 7.53 -14.92 8.48
C LYS A 84 6.90 -14.08 9.60
N TYR A 85 6.64 -14.74 10.72
CA TYR A 85 6.16 -14.12 11.94
C TYR A 85 7.27 -14.13 12.99
N ILE A 86 7.44 -13.00 13.69
CA ILE A 86 8.13 -12.99 14.96
C ILE A 86 7.14 -13.34 16.07
N ARG A 87 7.54 -14.20 17.00
CA ARG A 87 6.76 -14.60 18.17
C ARG A 87 7.36 -13.96 19.42
N LEU A 88 6.59 -13.14 20.10
CA LEU A 88 6.95 -12.49 21.35
C LEU A 88 6.26 -13.22 22.51
N CYS A 89 7.01 -13.98 23.30
CA CYS A 89 6.47 -14.69 24.47
C CYS A 89 6.95 -14.01 25.73
N ARG A 90 6.01 -13.46 26.49
CA ARG A 90 6.30 -12.82 27.77
C ARG A 90 5.03 -12.59 28.57
N THR A 91 5.19 -12.28 29.84
CA THR A 91 4.12 -11.67 30.65
C THR A 91 3.90 -10.25 30.17
N TRP A 92 2.68 -9.93 29.79
CA TRP A 92 2.23 -8.61 29.38
C TRP A 92 1.48 -7.92 30.50
N SER A 93 1.65 -6.62 30.65
CA SER A 93 1.02 -5.80 31.67
C SER A 93 0.32 -4.58 31.04
N GLU A 94 -0.57 -3.95 31.81
CA GLU A 94 -1.24 -2.71 31.43
C GLU A 94 -0.22 -1.65 30.97
N GLY A 95 -0.49 -1.04 29.82
CA GLY A 95 0.34 -0.01 29.24
C GLY A 95 1.59 -0.49 28.50
N ASP A 96 1.83 -1.81 28.39
CA ASP A 96 2.92 -2.31 27.56
C ASP A 96 2.77 -1.87 26.11
N VAL A 97 3.88 -1.46 25.50
CA VAL A 97 3.93 -0.96 24.13
C VAL A 97 4.86 -1.82 23.29
N VAL A 98 4.34 -2.28 22.16
CA VAL A 98 5.15 -2.93 21.12
C VAL A 98 5.22 -2.00 19.92
N THR A 99 6.42 -1.75 19.42
CA THR A 99 6.63 -0.97 18.17
C THR A 99 7.30 -1.88 17.15
N LEU A 100 6.60 -2.10 16.02
CA LEU A 100 7.16 -2.75 14.85
C LEU A 100 7.58 -1.67 13.85
N GLN A 101 8.83 -1.71 13.43
CA GLN A 101 9.38 -0.85 12.38
C GLN A 101 9.63 -1.68 11.13
N LEU A 102 9.07 -1.26 10.02
CA LEU A 102 9.16 -1.88 8.71
C LEU A 102 9.78 -0.90 7.70
N PRO A 103 11.12 -0.71 7.71
CA PRO A 103 11.79 0.24 6.83
C PRO A 103 11.48 -0.04 5.36
N MET A 104 11.01 1.00 4.65
CA MET A 104 10.62 0.93 3.24
C MET A 104 11.79 1.32 2.35
N VAL A 105 11.95 0.58 1.27
CA VAL A 105 12.96 0.85 0.25
C VAL A 105 12.34 0.86 -1.13
N LEU A 106 12.90 1.67 -2.03
CA LEU A 106 12.57 1.62 -3.44
C LEU A 106 12.99 0.28 -4.04
N SER A 107 12.08 -0.32 -4.81
CA SER A 107 12.36 -1.53 -5.56
C SER A 107 11.62 -1.52 -6.89
N VAL A 108 12.15 -2.27 -7.85
CA VAL A 108 11.52 -2.49 -9.16
C VAL A 108 11.32 -3.98 -9.35
N LYS A 109 10.09 -4.37 -9.63
CA LYS A 109 9.78 -5.74 -10.03
C LYS A 109 9.64 -5.81 -11.54
N ARG A 110 10.38 -6.72 -12.17
CA ARG A 110 10.26 -7.04 -13.59
C ARG A 110 9.29 -8.19 -13.81
N TRP A 111 8.40 -8.05 -14.76
CA TRP A 111 7.40 -9.04 -15.14
C TRP A 111 7.78 -9.68 -16.46
N GLU A 112 8.59 -10.73 -16.43
CA GLU A 112 9.13 -11.40 -17.61
C GLU A 112 8.05 -11.88 -18.57
N THR A 113 6.98 -12.45 -18.04
CA THR A 113 5.82 -12.94 -18.81
C THR A 113 5.01 -11.81 -19.45
N ASN A 114 5.18 -10.57 -19.01
CA ASN A 114 4.56 -9.39 -19.59
C ASN A 114 5.63 -8.48 -20.20
N GLN A 115 6.42 -9.03 -21.12
CA GLN A 115 7.43 -8.31 -21.93
C GLN A 115 8.42 -7.51 -21.08
N ASN A 116 8.79 -8.05 -19.94
CA ASN A 116 9.70 -7.45 -18.98
C ASN A 116 9.27 -6.06 -18.50
N SER A 117 7.97 -5.79 -18.47
CA SER A 117 7.42 -4.56 -17.91
C SER A 117 7.83 -4.41 -16.44
N ALA A 118 7.86 -3.17 -15.95
CA ALA A 118 8.35 -2.86 -14.64
C ALA A 118 7.26 -2.22 -13.77
N SER A 119 7.13 -2.66 -12.52
CA SER A 119 6.40 -1.93 -11.49
C SER A 119 7.38 -1.33 -10.48
N VAL A 120 7.14 -0.06 -10.11
CA VAL A 120 7.92 0.66 -9.11
C VAL A 120 7.22 0.51 -7.77
N ASN A 121 7.97 0.10 -6.75
CA ASN A 121 7.44 -0.12 -5.42
C ASN A 121 8.24 0.65 -4.37
N TYR A 122 7.57 1.07 -3.30
CA TYR A 122 8.20 1.60 -2.10
C TYR A 122 7.54 0.96 -0.88
N GLY A 123 8.27 0.07 -0.24
CA GLY A 123 7.69 -0.81 0.78
C GLY A 123 6.54 -1.65 0.23
N PRO A 124 5.34 -1.59 0.83
CA PRO A 124 4.17 -2.34 0.38
C PRO A 124 3.46 -1.70 -0.83
N LEU A 125 3.74 -0.44 -1.12
CA LEU A 125 3.02 0.34 -2.11
C LEU A 125 3.58 0.14 -3.51
N THR A 126 2.70 -0.02 -4.49
CA THR A 126 3.02 0.03 -5.92
C THR A 126 2.59 1.38 -6.47
N PHE A 127 3.37 1.94 -7.38
CA PHE A 127 3.14 3.26 -7.94
C PHE A 127 2.83 3.21 -9.42
N SER A 128 1.82 3.94 -9.85
CA SER A 128 1.45 4.16 -11.25
C SER A 128 1.68 5.61 -11.67
N LEU A 129 1.64 5.86 -12.98
CA LEU A 129 1.74 7.21 -13.53
C LEU A 129 0.52 8.02 -13.08
N LEU A 130 0.77 9.23 -12.57
CA LEU A 130 -0.30 10.20 -12.31
C LEU A 130 -0.83 10.72 -13.64
N ILE A 131 -2.05 10.34 -13.97
CA ILE A 131 -2.80 10.82 -15.13
C ILE A 131 -3.89 11.74 -14.61
N GLU A 132 -3.98 12.95 -15.16
CA GLU A 132 -5.10 13.85 -14.85
C GLU A 132 -6.39 13.27 -15.41
N GLU A 133 -7.48 13.37 -14.66
CA GLU A 133 -8.74 12.69 -14.93
C GLU A 133 -9.89 13.68 -15.06
N GLU A 134 -10.77 13.44 -16.02
CA GLU A 134 -12.06 14.08 -16.15
C GLU A 134 -13.17 13.06 -15.88
N TYR A 135 -13.99 13.32 -14.87
CA TYR A 135 -15.13 12.48 -14.52
C TYR A 135 -16.38 13.00 -15.24
N ARG A 136 -16.93 12.20 -16.15
CA ARG A 136 -18.18 12.51 -16.85
C ARG A 136 -19.29 11.63 -16.33
N LYS A 137 -20.30 12.26 -15.71
CA LYS A 137 -21.48 11.53 -15.24
C LYS A 137 -22.25 11.00 -16.45
N VAL A 138 -22.56 9.71 -16.44
CA VAL A 138 -23.31 9.03 -17.49
C VAL A 138 -24.52 8.32 -16.92
N ASN A 139 -25.54 8.08 -17.76
CA ASN A 139 -26.66 7.23 -17.41
C ASN A 139 -26.36 5.78 -17.80
N SER A 140 -25.97 4.97 -16.84
CA SER A 140 -25.63 3.55 -17.10
C SER A 140 -26.82 2.72 -17.60
N ALA A 141 -28.07 3.15 -17.34
CA ALA A 141 -29.25 2.48 -17.91
C ALA A 141 -29.32 2.61 -19.43
N GLU A 142 -28.74 3.68 -19.98
CA GLU A 142 -28.68 3.95 -21.42
C GLU A 142 -27.37 3.48 -22.04
N THR A 143 -26.24 3.65 -21.34
CA THR A 143 -24.90 3.41 -21.89
C THR A 143 -24.37 1.99 -21.64
N ALA A 144 -24.80 1.34 -20.56
CA ALA A 144 -24.35 -0.02 -20.23
C ALA A 144 -24.94 -1.08 -21.17
N ILE A 145 -24.11 -1.99 -21.58
CA ILE A 145 -24.44 -3.14 -22.45
C ILE A 145 -24.27 -4.44 -21.68
N TRP A 146 -25.11 -5.43 -22.01
CA TRP A 146 -25.10 -6.78 -21.45
C TRP A 146 -25.38 -6.77 -19.94
N ASP A 147 -24.56 -7.49 -19.18
CA ASP A 147 -24.62 -7.68 -17.73
C ASP A 147 -24.22 -6.45 -16.93
N SER A 148 -23.62 -5.45 -17.59
CA SER A 148 -23.25 -4.17 -16.96
C SER A 148 -24.43 -3.23 -16.69
N LYS A 149 -25.66 -3.65 -17.01
CA LYS A 149 -26.86 -2.84 -16.77
C LYS A 149 -27.16 -2.76 -15.28
N TRP A 150 -27.46 -1.54 -14.83
CA TRP A 150 -28.00 -1.32 -13.50
C TRP A 150 -29.26 -2.14 -13.25
N GLN A 151 -29.45 -2.56 -12.03
CA GLN A 151 -30.72 -3.16 -11.62
C GLN A 151 -31.85 -2.14 -11.85
N LYS A 152 -32.99 -2.63 -12.28
CA LYS A 152 -34.13 -1.85 -12.76
C LYS A 152 -34.58 -0.74 -11.80
N ASP A 153 -34.42 -0.91 -10.50
CA ASP A 153 -34.88 -0.01 -9.43
C ASP A 153 -33.74 0.71 -8.72
N ALA A 154 -32.53 0.72 -9.27
CA ALA A 154 -31.40 1.44 -8.69
C ALA A 154 -31.56 2.95 -8.85
N ASP A 155 -31.42 3.70 -7.75
CA ASP A 155 -31.41 5.16 -7.77
C ASP A 155 -30.09 5.68 -8.35
N VAL A 156 -30.11 6.10 -9.60
CA VAL A 156 -28.94 6.64 -10.32
C VAL A 156 -28.43 7.96 -9.75
N ASN A 157 -29.17 8.64 -8.88
CA ASN A 157 -28.70 9.83 -8.20
C ASN A 157 -27.94 9.50 -6.92
N ALA A 158 -28.42 8.49 -6.17
CA ALA A 158 -27.71 7.96 -5.00
C ALA A 158 -26.43 7.20 -5.40
N TRP A 159 -26.45 6.53 -6.56
CA TRP A 159 -25.35 5.71 -7.08
C TRP A 159 -24.99 6.14 -8.51
N PRO A 160 -24.37 7.32 -8.69
CA PRO A 160 -24.05 7.82 -10.02
C PRO A 160 -22.92 7.00 -10.65
N THR A 161 -23.04 6.79 -11.96
CA THR A 161 -21.99 6.20 -12.78
C THR A 161 -21.20 7.27 -13.49
N TYR A 162 -19.89 7.11 -13.55
CA TYR A 162 -18.98 8.01 -14.24
C TYR A 162 -18.12 7.25 -15.24
N GLU A 163 -17.89 7.86 -16.38
CA GLU A 163 -16.78 7.53 -17.28
C GLU A 163 -15.60 8.43 -16.94
N ILE A 164 -14.40 7.86 -16.86
CA ILE A 164 -13.17 8.58 -16.51
C ILE A 164 -12.33 8.72 -17.78
N TYR A 165 -12.01 9.94 -18.15
CA TYR A 165 -11.23 10.27 -19.32
C TYR A 165 -9.87 10.85 -18.93
N PRO A 166 -8.76 10.39 -19.54
CA PRO A 166 -7.44 10.96 -19.30
C PRO A 166 -7.36 12.38 -19.88
N GLN A 167 -6.89 13.33 -19.06
CA GLN A 167 -6.64 14.72 -19.45
C GLN A 167 -5.15 15.03 -19.64
N SER A 168 -4.27 14.13 -19.23
CA SER A 168 -2.84 14.22 -19.45
C SER A 168 -2.30 13.02 -20.24
N ALA A 169 -1.09 13.13 -20.75
CA ALA A 169 -0.48 12.03 -21.50
C ALA A 169 -0.17 10.86 -20.55
N TRP A 170 -0.39 9.63 -21.03
CA TRP A 170 -0.11 8.38 -20.34
C TRP A 170 1.11 7.62 -20.93
N ASN A 171 1.47 7.90 -22.16
CA ASN A 171 2.44 7.15 -22.93
C ASN A 171 3.90 7.53 -22.63
N TYR A 172 4.30 7.28 -21.39
CA TYR A 172 5.64 7.49 -20.90
C TYR A 172 6.35 6.15 -20.65
N ALA A 173 7.60 6.03 -21.13
CA ALA A 173 8.49 4.96 -20.75
C ALA A 173 9.42 5.43 -19.62
N LEU A 174 9.49 4.67 -18.53
CA LEU A 174 10.38 4.97 -17.42
C LEU A 174 11.85 4.75 -17.82
N LYS A 175 12.70 5.69 -17.41
CA LYS A 175 14.15 5.55 -17.56
C LYS A 175 14.70 5.00 -16.24
N LEU A 176 14.79 3.67 -16.15
CA LEU A 176 15.25 2.96 -14.97
C LEU A 176 16.66 2.41 -15.16
N ASP A 177 17.46 2.55 -14.10
CA ASP A 177 18.70 1.81 -13.92
C ASP A 177 18.59 1.06 -12.60
N ASP A 178 18.48 -0.26 -12.67
CA ASP A 178 18.24 -1.13 -11.51
C ASP A 178 19.39 -1.07 -10.47
N LYS A 179 20.57 -0.60 -10.88
CA LYS A 179 21.72 -0.41 -9.99
C LYS A 179 21.71 0.92 -9.25
N THR A 180 21.01 1.92 -9.81
CA THR A 180 20.99 3.30 -9.30
C THR A 180 19.59 3.86 -9.24
N LEU A 181 18.63 3.09 -8.65
CA LEU A 181 17.21 3.48 -8.57
C LEU A 181 17.01 4.87 -7.95
N THR A 182 17.77 5.21 -6.91
CA THR A 182 17.65 6.51 -6.23
C THR A 182 18.08 7.71 -7.07
N GLN A 183 18.78 7.49 -8.19
CA GLN A 183 19.11 8.53 -9.17
C GLN A 183 18.01 8.75 -10.20
N CYS A 184 17.18 7.71 -10.41
CA CYS A 184 16.07 7.72 -11.37
C CYS A 184 14.74 8.03 -10.70
N LEU A 185 14.59 7.64 -9.43
CA LEU A 185 13.36 7.72 -8.66
C LEU A 185 13.60 8.51 -7.36
N LYS A 186 12.77 9.47 -7.07
CA LYS A 186 12.84 10.27 -5.85
C LYS A 186 11.52 10.18 -5.09
N VAL A 187 11.55 9.58 -3.90
CA VAL A 187 10.40 9.57 -3.00
C VAL A 187 10.20 10.95 -2.41
N GLU A 188 8.99 11.46 -2.49
CA GLU A 188 8.56 12.71 -1.86
C GLU A 188 7.43 12.41 -0.87
N ARG A 189 7.54 13.00 0.32
CA ARG A 189 6.53 12.91 1.36
C ARG A 189 5.83 14.25 1.50
N LYS A 190 4.51 14.20 1.66
CA LYS A 190 3.67 15.33 2.03
C LYS A 190 3.22 15.15 3.48
N GLU A 191 2.65 16.19 4.04
CA GLU A 191 1.96 16.11 5.34
C GLU A 191 0.76 15.16 5.23
N TRP A 192 0.46 14.51 6.35
CA TRP A 192 -0.75 13.67 6.46
C TRP A 192 -1.99 14.54 6.25
N PRO A 193 -2.99 14.08 5.48
CA PRO A 193 -4.18 14.90 5.22
C PRO A 193 -4.98 15.16 6.51
N SER A 194 -5.49 16.39 6.64
CA SER A 194 -6.19 16.83 7.84
C SER A 194 -7.54 16.14 8.07
N ASP A 195 -8.12 15.56 7.02
CA ASP A 195 -9.35 14.79 7.05
C ASP A 195 -9.13 13.29 7.29
N ASP A 196 -7.87 12.89 7.55
CA ASP A 196 -7.45 11.51 7.76
C ASP A 196 -7.82 10.55 6.59
N TYR A 197 -7.91 11.09 5.37
CA TYR A 197 -8.23 10.32 4.17
C TYR A 197 -7.13 10.42 3.09
N PRO A 198 -6.10 9.55 3.13
CA PRO A 198 -4.92 9.61 2.25
C PRO A 198 -5.11 8.95 0.87
N PHE A 199 -6.33 8.58 0.48
CA PHE A 199 -6.62 7.73 -0.68
C PHE A 199 -7.06 8.50 -1.94
N THR A 200 -6.72 9.77 -2.06
CA THR A 200 -6.94 10.54 -3.29
C THR A 200 -5.63 11.03 -3.87
N THR A 201 -5.62 11.35 -5.16
CA THR A 201 -4.45 11.92 -5.84
C THR A 201 -3.96 13.23 -5.21
N GLN A 202 -4.85 13.98 -4.56
CA GLN A 202 -4.55 15.24 -3.88
C GLN A 202 -4.01 15.01 -2.47
N SER A 203 -4.58 14.05 -1.73
CA SER A 203 -4.32 13.82 -0.30
C SER A 203 -3.23 12.79 -0.03
N VAL A 204 -2.86 11.95 -1.02
CA VAL A 204 -1.84 10.90 -0.84
C VAL A 204 -0.53 11.48 -0.31
N PRO A 205 -0.01 10.97 0.84
CA PRO A 205 1.16 11.53 1.48
C PRO A 205 2.49 11.08 0.87
N LEU A 206 2.46 10.11 -0.05
CA LEU A 206 3.65 9.58 -0.72
C LEU A 206 3.52 9.70 -2.23
N MET A 207 4.57 10.24 -2.85
CA MET A 207 4.71 10.36 -4.30
C MET A 207 6.12 9.94 -4.71
N ILE A 208 6.28 9.48 -5.95
CA ILE A 208 7.59 9.23 -6.55
C ILE A 208 7.74 10.10 -7.80
N LYS A 209 8.77 10.93 -7.83
CA LYS A 209 9.21 11.57 -9.05
C LYS A 209 10.14 10.62 -9.81
N ALA A 210 9.77 10.32 -11.04
CA ALA A 210 10.52 9.42 -11.91
C ALA A 210 11.03 10.16 -13.15
N LYS A 211 12.19 9.75 -13.66
CA LYS A 211 12.66 10.15 -14.99
C LYS A 211 12.01 9.25 -16.04
N GLY A 212 11.37 9.85 -17.01
CA GLY A 212 10.72 9.14 -18.10
C GLY A 212 10.97 9.81 -19.44
N ARG A 213 10.53 9.17 -20.49
CA ARG A 213 10.46 9.74 -21.85
C ARG A 213 9.05 9.56 -22.39
N LYS A 214 8.52 10.56 -23.04
CA LYS A 214 7.27 10.42 -23.78
C LYS A 214 7.53 9.62 -25.07
N VAL A 215 6.62 8.70 -25.38
CA VAL A 215 6.66 7.84 -26.56
C VAL A 215 5.40 8.09 -27.39
N PRO A 216 5.39 9.11 -28.27
CA PRO A 216 4.18 9.52 -28.98
C PRO A 216 3.58 8.43 -29.88
N SER A 217 4.42 7.53 -30.39
CA SER A 217 4.00 6.38 -31.21
C SER A 217 3.32 5.26 -30.40
N TRP A 218 3.41 5.30 -29.06
CA TRP A 218 2.77 4.32 -28.20
C TRP A 218 1.29 4.68 -28.02
N GLY A 219 0.45 4.07 -28.82
CA GLY A 219 -0.98 4.29 -28.84
C GLY A 219 -1.77 3.18 -28.19
N ILE A 220 -3.08 3.36 -28.16
CA ILE A 220 -4.05 2.35 -27.77
C ILE A 220 -4.76 1.81 -29.02
N ASP A 221 -5.18 0.55 -28.96
CA ASP A 221 -5.95 -0.08 -30.02
C ASP A 221 -7.45 0.30 -29.95
N LYS A 222 -8.24 -0.28 -30.85
CA LYS A 222 -9.69 -0.04 -30.92
C LYS A 222 -10.47 -0.52 -29.68
N TYR A 223 -9.85 -1.30 -28.81
CA TYR A 223 -10.43 -1.79 -27.57
C TYR A 223 -9.95 -1.01 -26.34
N GLY A 224 -9.15 0.04 -26.54
CA GLY A 224 -8.58 0.84 -25.47
C GLY A 224 -7.36 0.19 -24.78
N LEU A 225 -6.76 -0.84 -25.39
CA LEU A 225 -5.61 -1.53 -24.84
C LEU A 225 -4.31 -0.98 -25.43
N CYS A 226 -3.32 -0.75 -24.56
CA CYS A 226 -1.97 -0.41 -25.02
C CYS A 226 -1.21 -1.66 -25.48
N GLY A 227 -0.52 -1.54 -26.60
CA GLY A 227 0.38 -2.59 -27.11
C GLY A 227 1.73 -2.57 -26.38
N VAL A 228 2.66 -3.31 -26.97
CA VAL A 228 4.07 -3.31 -26.55
C VAL A 228 4.67 -1.92 -26.70
N LEU A 229 5.58 -1.55 -25.78
CA LEU A 229 6.34 -0.32 -25.91
C LEU A 229 7.10 -0.33 -27.27
N PRO A 230 6.88 0.66 -28.16
CA PRO A 230 7.62 0.75 -29.41
C PRO A 230 9.13 0.88 -29.18
N GLU A 231 9.94 0.18 -29.99
CA GLU A 231 11.39 0.25 -29.91
C GLU A 231 11.96 1.58 -30.42
N GLU A 232 11.17 2.32 -31.19
CA GLU A 232 11.60 3.53 -31.87
C GLU A 232 11.58 4.74 -30.95
N ASP A 233 12.61 5.56 -31.16
CA ASP A 233 12.83 6.93 -30.72
C ASP A 233 13.13 7.15 -29.24
N ALA A 234 14.35 7.60 -29.02
CA ALA A 234 14.87 8.18 -27.80
C ALA A 234 14.60 9.70 -27.75
N PRO A 235 13.40 10.15 -27.40
CA PRO A 235 13.17 11.56 -27.20
C PRO A 235 13.58 11.98 -25.78
N LYS A 236 13.56 13.27 -25.56
CA LYS A 236 14.02 13.99 -24.38
C LYS A 236 13.51 13.41 -23.06
N SER A 237 14.37 13.39 -22.05
CA SER A 237 14.02 12.99 -20.69
C SER A 237 13.01 13.98 -20.11
N GLU A 238 11.82 13.51 -19.79
CA GLU A 238 10.81 14.25 -19.02
C GLU A 238 10.70 13.65 -17.61
N VAL A 239 10.26 14.43 -16.65
CA VAL A 239 9.97 13.98 -15.28
C VAL A 239 8.51 13.57 -15.21
N CYS A 240 8.25 12.33 -14.83
CA CYS A 240 6.91 11.82 -14.58
C CYS A 240 6.67 11.76 -13.07
N LEU A 241 5.45 12.03 -12.65
CA LEU A 241 5.00 11.79 -11.29
C LEU A 241 4.33 10.42 -11.22
N LEU A 242 4.74 9.63 -10.24
CA LEU A 242 4.08 8.37 -9.90
C LEU A 242 3.40 8.55 -8.53
N TYR A 243 2.21 8.04 -8.40
CA TYR A 243 1.50 7.99 -7.12
C TYR A 243 1.05 6.56 -6.82
N THR A 244 0.59 6.30 -5.61
CA THR A 244 0.06 4.98 -5.23
C THR A 244 -1.18 4.68 -6.05
N SER A 245 -1.19 3.51 -6.71
CA SER A 245 -2.42 2.90 -7.21
C SER A 245 -3.00 2.02 -6.09
N ASP A 246 -4.26 2.17 -5.81
CA ASP A 246 -5.00 1.27 -4.93
C ASP A 246 -5.06 -0.14 -5.50
#